data_c2cf97749b5301d925141f908c6eca3a
#
_entry.id   c2cf97749b5301d925141f908c6eca3a
#
_cell.length_a   1.000
_cell.length_b   1.000
_cell.length_c   1.000
_cell.angle_alpha   90.00
_cell.angle_beta   90.00
_cell.angle_gamma   90.00
#
_symmetry.space_group_name_H-M   'P 1'
#
loop_
_entity.id
_entity.type
_entity.pdbx_description
1 polymer ?
#
loop_
_entity_poly.entity_id
_entity_poly.type
_entity_poly.pdbx_seq_one_letter_code
_entity_poly.pdbx_strand_id
1 'polypeptide(L)'
;DLQTPPKYACDAFEKNFDKLEKEKIIIKGKRLNRDIFDKMFTLGMSIIASLLFGKKLTDINAQPKIFSRNFLNFLKNPPLDFSLDIYLMVVAIQNHYKIIEYPVSWDERVAGEAKGGGSIKAKFRLIIQTLKCILALKKSFKVK
;
A
#
# COMPACT_ATOMS: atom_id res chain seq x y z
N ASP A 1 4.87 14.91 -5.75
CA ASP A 1 5.55 14.45 -6.98
C ASP A 1 4.59 14.19 -8.16
N LEU A 2 3.30 14.17 -7.91
CA LEU A 2 2.21 14.04 -8.92
C LEU A 2 2.38 12.89 -9.95
N GLN A 3 3.17 11.87 -9.63
CA GLN A 3 3.38 10.73 -10.52
C GLN A 3 2.09 9.92 -10.78
N THR A 4 1.13 10.00 -9.87
CA THR A 4 -0.23 9.50 -10.08
C THR A 4 -1.18 10.71 -10.06
N PRO A 5 -1.79 11.08 -11.19
CA PRO A 5 -2.72 12.20 -11.25
C PRO A 5 -3.91 12.06 -10.28
N PRO A 6 -4.33 13.14 -9.60
CA PRO A 6 -5.43 13.10 -8.61
C PRO A 6 -6.76 12.58 -9.16
N LYS A 7 -7.01 12.74 -10.47
CA LYS A 7 -8.21 12.22 -11.14
C LYS A 7 -8.45 10.73 -10.87
N TYR A 8 -7.40 9.93 -10.74
CA TYR A 8 -7.54 8.49 -10.44
C TYR A 8 -8.18 8.23 -9.07
N ALA A 9 -8.00 9.13 -8.11
CA ALA A 9 -8.67 9.01 -6.81
C ALA A 9 -10.17 9.27 -6.94
N CYS A 10 -10.56 10.33 -7.68
CA CYS A 10 -11.97 10.63 -7.94
C CYS A 10 -12.65 9.51 -8.73
N ASP A 11 -12.05 9.10 -9.85
CA ASP A 11 -12.58 8.02 -10.69
C ASP A 11 -12.74 6.69 -9.93
N ALA A 12 -11.74 6.34 -9.11
CA ALA A 12 -11.79 5.11 -8.31
C ALA A 12 -12.88 5.19 -7.23
N PHE A 13 -13.05 6.35 -6.61
CA PHE A 13 -14.10 6.59 -5.63
C PHE A 13 -15.49 6.49 -6.26
N GLU A 14 -15.75 7.24 -7.33
CA GLU A 14 -17.04 7.28 -8.01
C GLU A 14 -17.48 5.90 -8.50
N LYS A 15 -16.58 5.17 -9.17
CA LYS A 15 -16.86 3.82 -9.71
C LYS A 15 -17.14 2.77 -8.63
N ASN A 16 -16.75 2.99 -7.40
CA ASN A 16 -16.89 2.03 -6.32
C ASN A 16 -17.65 2.58 -5.11
N PHE A 17 -18.33 3.70 -5.25
CA PHE A 17 -19.01 4.38 -4.16
C PHE A 17 -19.97 3.44 -3.40
N ASP A 18 -20.88 2.80 -4.10
CA ASP A 18 -21.85 1.85 -3.51
C ASP A 18 -21.17 0.70 -2.75
N LYS A 19 -20.04 0.20 -3.27
CA LYS A 19 -19.29 -0.88 -2.61
C LYS A 19 -18.59 -0.39 -1.36
N LEU A 20 -18.05 0.83 -1.38
CA LEU A 20 -17.40 1.45 -0.22
C LEU A 20 -18.39 1.67 0.93
N GLU A 21 -19.67 1.94 0.63
CA GLU A 21 -20.70 2.09 1.65
C GLU A 21 -21.21 0.76 2.19
N LYS A 22 -21.37 -0.25 1.33
CA LYS A 22 -22.07 -1.50 1.66
C LYS A 22 -21.14 -2.64 2.03
N GLU A 23 -19.89 -2.62 1.60
CA GLU A 23 -18.95 -3.71 1.74
C GLU A 23 -17.70 -3.31 2.53
N LYS A 24 -17.05 -4.28 3.16
CA LYS A 24 -15.71 -4.11 3.73
C LYS A 24 -14.65 -4.17 2.63
N ILE A 25 -14.42 -3.06 1.95
CA ILE A 25 -13.42 -2.98 0.90
C ILE A 25 -12.40 -1.86 1.14
N ILE A 26 -11.20 -2.07 0.61
CA ILE A 26 -10.19 -1.03 0.39
C ILE A 26 -9.85 -1.04 -1.09
N ILE A 27 -9.88 0.12 -1.71
CA ILE A 27 -9.41 0.33 -3.07
C ILE A 27 -7.98 0.85 -2.98
N LYS A 28 -7.06 0.23 -3.68
CA LYS A 28 -5.69 0.71 -3.82
C LYS A 28 -5.29 0.82 -5.28
N GLY A 29 -4.44 1.78 -5.59
CA GLY A 29 -3.83 1.89 -6.90
C GLY A 29 -3.05 0.62 -7.29
N LYS A 30 -2.96 0.37 -8.59
CA LYS A 30 -2.04 -0.57 -9.22
C LYS A 30 -1.34 0.15 -10.33
N ARG A 31 -0.07 0.43 -10.13
CA ARG A 31 0.73 1.24 -11.06
C ARG A 31 1.02 0.46 -12.34
N LEU A 32 0.57 1.01 -13.45
CA LEU A 32 0.94 0.57 -14.79
C LEU A 32 2.26 1.24 -15.21
N ASN A 33 2.90 0.76 -16.25
CA ASN A 33 4.07 1.38 -16.91
C ASN A 33 5.28 1.69 -16.00
N ARG A 34 5.50 0.90 -14.93
CA ARG A 34 6.68 1.04 -14.09
C ARG A 34 7.90 0.39 -14.71
N ASP A 35 9.08 0.97 -14.44
CA ASP A 35 10.36 0.35 -14.75
C ASP A 35 10.52 -1.03 -14.08
N ILE A 36 11.22 -1.93 -14.76
CA ILE A 36 11.47 -3.31 -14.33
C ILE A 36 12.24 -3.33 -13.00
N PHE A 37 13.25 -2.47 -12.82
CA PHE A 37 14.03 -2.39 -11.58
C PHE A 37 13.19 -1.99 -10.39
N ASP A 38 12.30 -1.00 -10.55
CA ASP A 38 11.39 -0.57 -9.50
C ASP A 38 10.34 -1.64 -9.18
N LYS A 39 9.91 -2.41 -10.18
CA LYS A 39 9.05 -3.58 -9.98
C LYS A 39 9.74 -4.65 -9.14
N MET A 40 11.00 -4.97 -9.41
CA MET A 40 11.76 -5.99 -8.67
C MET A 40 11.89 -5.65 -7.18
N PHE A 41 12.21 -4.40 -6.83
CA PHE A 41 12.29 -3.97 -5.43
C PHE A 41 10.94 -4.09 -4.70
N THR A 42 9.87 -3.69 -5.35
CA THR A 42 8.53 -3.76 -4.78
C THR A 42 8.03 -5.21 -4.71
N LEU A 43 8.42 -6.06 -5.66
CA LEU A 43 8.04 -7.46 -5.72
C LEU A 43 8.57 -8.25 -4.50
N GLY A 44 9.83 -8.07 -4.15
CA GLY A 44 10.42 -8.73 -2.97
C GLY A 44 9.63 -8.45 -1.70
N MET A 45 9.31 -7.18 -1.44
CA MET A 45 8.49 -6.78 -0.29
C MET A 45 7.07 -7.36 -0.35
N SER A 46 6.46 -7.36 -1.53
CA SER A 46 5.13 -7.92 -1.75
C SER A 46 5.09 -9.43 -1.51
N ILE A 47 6.12 -10.16 -1.94
CA ILE A 47 6.24 -11.61 -1.71
C ILE A 47 6.35 -11.90 -0.20
N ILE A 48 7.27 -11.22 0.50
CA ILE A 48 7.47 -11.41 1.95
C ILE A 48 6.17 -11.12 2.70
N ALA A 49 5.53 -9.99 2.41
CA ALA A 49 4.26 -9.64 3.03
C ALA A 49 3.16 -10.67 2.72
N SER A 50 3.06 -11.13 1.47
CA SER A 50 2.07 -12.13 1.05
C SER A 50 2.24 -13.46 1.78
N LEU A 51 3.49 -13.94 1.93
CA LEU A 51 3.80 -15.17 2.65
C LEU A 51 3.48 -15.04 4.15
N LEU A 52 3.80 -13.89 4.76
CA LEU A 52 3.60 -13.69 6.19
C LEU A 52 2.13 -13.53 6.59
N PHE A 53 1.30 -12.96 5.72
CA PHE A 53 -0.11 -12.72 6.00
C PHE A 53 -1.08 -13.65 5.25
N GLY A 54 -0.56 -14.60 4.45
CA GLY A 54 -1.37 -15.60 3.75
C GLY A 54 -2.31 -15.03 2.69
N LYS A 55 -2.03 -13.82 2.20
CA LYS A 55 -2.82 -13.12 1.16
C LYS A 55 -1.91 -12.49 0.14
N LYS A 56 -2.27 -12.59 -1.14
CA LYS A 56 -1.53 -11.97 -2.22
C LYS A 56 -1.58 -10.44 -2.09
N LEU A 57 -0.45 -9.84 -1.79
CA LEU A 57 -0.24 -8.39 -1.75
C LEU A 57 0.66 -8.00 -2.91
N THR A 58 0.24 -7.05 -3.71
CA THR A 58 0.98 -6.54 -4.86
C THR A 58 1.04 -5.02 -4.75
N ASP A 59 2.09 -4.42 -5.24
CA ASP A 59 2.24 -2.96 -5.37
C ASP A 59 1.75 -2.16 -4.12
N ILE A 60 2.22 -2.56 -2.94
CA ILE A 60 1.71 -2.12 -1.63
C ILE A 60 1.70 -0.58 -1.49
N ASN A 61 2.71 0.09 -2.04
CA ASN A 61 2.89 1.54 -1.93
C ASN A 61 2.18 2.33 -3.03
N ALA A 62 1.33 1.68 -3.85
CA ALA A 62 0.59 2.38 -4.89
C ALA A 62 -0.53 3.25 -4.31
N GLN A 63 -0.70 4.43 -4.87
CA GLN A 63 -1.78 5.38 -4.56
C GLN A 63 -2.79 5.40 -5.71
N PRO A 64 -4.06 5.80 -5.47
CA PRO A 64 -4.66 6.18 -4.19
C PRO A 64 -4.97 4.98 -3.30
N LYS A 65 -5.24 5.23 -2.00
CA LYS A 65 -5.86 4.30 -1.08
C LYS A 65 -7.18 4.89 -0.57
N ILE A 66 -8.29 4.22 -0.86
CA ILE A 66 -9.63 4.69 -0.56
C ILE A 66 -10.34 3.62 0.28
N PHE A 67 -10.96 4.04 1.35
CA PHE A 67 -11.69 3.16 2.26
C PHE A 67 -12.80 3.93 2.98
N SER A 68 -13.80 3.21 3.47
CA SER A 68 -14.88 3.83 4.25
C SER A 68 -14.38 4.38 5.58
N ARG A 69 -15.06 5.37 6.12
CA ARG A 69 -14.73 5.97 7.43
C ARG A 69 -14.66 4.93 8.55
N ASN A 70 -15.48 3.89 8.48
CA ASN A 70 -15.50 2.81 9.45
C ASN A 70 -14.17 2.06 9.58
N PHE A 71 -13.36 2.03 8.52
CA PHE A 71 -12.04 1.42 8.55
C PHE A 71 -11.09 2.12 9.53
N LEU A 72 -11.25 3.42 9.76
CA LEU A 72 -10.43 4.19 10.70
C LEU A 72 -10.48 3.62 12.13
N ASN A 73 -11.59 3.01 12.52
CA ASN A 73 -11.76 2.43 13.86
C ASN A 73 -10.80 1.27 14.15
N PHE A 74 -10.22 0.67 13.09
CA PHE A 74 -9.25 -0.42 13.19
C PHE A 74 -7.81 0.07 13.24
N LEU A 75 -7.55 1.35 12.93
CA LEU A 75 -6.21 1.90 12.88
C LEU A 75 -5.75 2.30 14.30
N LYS A 76 -4.91 1.45 14.90
CA LYS A 76 -4.33 1.68 16.22
C LYS A 76 -2.84 1.98 16.07
N ASN A 77 -2.40 3.17 16.50
CA ASN A 77 -1.00 3.58 16.47
C ASN A 77 -0.35 3.37 15.07
N PRO A 78 -0.90 3.96 14.00
CA PRO A 78 -0.34 3.81 12.66
C PRO A 78 1.08 4.39 12.61
N PRO A 79 2.01 3.75 11.89
CA PRO A 79 3.35 4.29 11.70
C PRO A 79 3.31 5.59 10.90
N LEU A 80 4.22 6.52 11.21
CA LEU A 80 4.31 7.84 10.56
C LEU A 80 5.36 7.87 9.43
N ASP A 81 5.69 6.71 8.88
CA ASP A 81 6.72 6.55 7.86
C ASP A 81 6.23 5.71 6.67
N PHE A 82 7.16 5.26 5.81
CA PHE A 82 6.86 4.41 4.65
C PHE A 82 6.17 3.09 4.98
N SER A 83 6.16 2.68 6.24
CA SER A 83 5.47 1.46 6.69
C SER A 83 3.95 1.65 6.78
N LEU A 84 3.44 2.87 6.67
CA LEU A 84 1.99 3.13 6.73
C LEU A 84 1.23 2.34 5.67
N ASP A 85 1.77 2.25 4.46
CA ASP A 85 1.12 1.56 3.36
C ASP A 85 0.93 0.06 3.63
N ILE A 86 1.98 -0.61 4.13
CA ILE A 86 1.87 -2.02 4.49
C ILE A 86 0.99 -2.22 5.73
N TYR A 87 1.06 -1.31 6.71
CA TYR A 87 0.21 -1.33 7.88
C TYR A 87 -1.28 -1.32 7.50
N LEU A 88 -1.70 -0.41 6.62
CA LEU A 88 -3.09 -0.34 6.14
C LEU A 88 -3.53 -1.65 5.48
N MET A 89 -2.68 -2.25 4.63
CA MET A 89 -3.01 -3.51 3.96
C MET A 89 -3.14 -4.67 4.95
N VAL A 90 -2.26 -4.74 5.96
CA VAL A 90 -2.30 -5.78 6.98
C VAL A 90 -3.54 -5.64 7.86
N VAL A 91 -3.85 -4.42 8.31
CA VAL A 91 -5.08 -4.15 9.10
C VAL A 91 -6.33 -4.50 8.29
N ALA A 92 -6.34 -4.20 6.98
CA ALA A 92 -7.44 -4.56 6.10
C ALA A 92 -7.65 -6.08 6.04
N ILE A 93 -6.59 -6.84 5.79
CA ILE A 93 -6.66 -8.31 5.71
C ILE A 93 -7.20 -8.89 7.01
N GLN A 94 -6.74 -8.40 8.16
CA GLN A 94 -7.13 -8.93 9.47
C GLN A 94 -8.56 -8.63 9.87
N ASN A 95 -9.10 -7.53 9.37
CA ASN A 95 -10.49 -7.17 9.60
C ASN A 95 -11.41 -7.61 8.46
N HIS A 96 -10.92 -8.55 7.61
CA HIS A 96 -11.67 -9.15 6.51
C HIS A 96 -12.12 -8.17 5.44
N TYR A 97 -11.35 -7.10 5.23
CA TYR A 97 -11.56 -6.20 4.10
C TYR A 97 -11.01 -6.82 2.82
N LYS A 98 -11.78 -6.74 1.74
CA LYS A 98 -11.35 -7.11 0.40
C LYS A 98 -10.53 -5.97 -0.20
N ILE A 99 -9.37 -6.29 -0.74
CA ILE A 99 -8.52 -5.32 -1.43
C ILE A 99 -8.88 -5.34 -2.92
N ILE A 100 -9.30 -4.20 -3.44
CA ILE A 100 -9.60 -3.99 -4.86
C ILE A 100 -8.47 -3.16 -5.48
N GLU A 101 -7.88 -3.67 -6.56
CA GLU A 101 -6.86 -2.94 -7.31
C GLU A 101 -7.51 -2.07 -8.39
N TYR A 102 -7.14 -0.80 -8.41
CA TYR A 102 -7.56 0.16 -9.43
C TYR A 102 -6.35 0.56 -10.29
N PRO A 103 -6.39 0.34 -11.62
CA PRO A 103 -5.28 0.66 -12.49
C PRO A 103 -5.04 2.17 -12.54
N VAL A 104 -3.80 2.59 -12.34
CA VAL A 104 -3.38 3.99 -12.39
C VAL A 104 -2.14 4.14 -13.26
N SER A 105 -2.01 5.26 -13.98
CA SER A 105 -0.75 5.57 -14.62
C SER A 105 0.31 5.89 -13.58
N TRP A 106 1.55 5.62 -13.93
CA TRP A 106 2.72 5.99 -13.16
C TRP A 106 3.62 6.79 -14.08
N ASP A 107 3.45 8.10 -14.02
CA ASP A 107 4.12 9.02 -14.92
C ASP A 107 5.50 9.43 -14.37
N GLU A 108 6.32 10.03 -15.22
CA GLU A 108 7.58 10.61 -14.78
C GLU A 108 7.34 11.72 -13.74
N ARG A 109 8.29 11.85 -12.85
CA ARG A 109 8.21 12.85 -11.78
C ARG A 109 8.37 14.26 -12.37
N VAL A 110 7.40 15.11 -12.14
CA VAL A 110 7.42 16.49 -12.62
C VAL A 110 8.41 17.36 -11.84
N ALA A 111 8.59 17.09 -10.53
CA ALA A 111 9.49 17.85 -9.67
C ALA A 111 9.91 17.06 -8.43
N GLY A 112 11.08 17.39 -7.88
CA GLY A 112 11.63 16.82 -6.65
C GLY A 112 12.32 15.47 -6.85
N GLU A 113 13.10 15.07 -5.86
CA GLU A 113 13.80 13.78 -5.82
C GLU A 113 13.03 12.75 -5.00
N ALA A 114 13.22 11.47 -5.32
CA ALA A 114 12.59 10.37 -4.58
C ALA A 114 13.18 10.28 -3.17
N LYS A 115 12.42 10.57 -2.14
CA LYS A 115 12.83 10.32 -0.75
C LYS A 115 13.06 8.82 -0.56
N GLY A 116 14.31 8.39 -0.60
CA GLY A 116 14.72 6.98 -0.48
C GLY A 116 14.93 6.24 -1.79
N GLY A 117 14.76 6.88 -2.96
CA GLY A 117 15.01 6.27 -4.28
C GLY A 117 16.40 6.51 -4.87
N GLY A 118 17.15 7.49 -4.36
CA GLY A 118 18.39 7.98 -4.99
C GLY A 118 19.63 7.09 -4.78
N SER A 119 19.68 6.27 -3.74
CA SER A 119 20.81 5.36 -3.50
C SER A 119 20.37 3.96 -3.10
N ILE A 120 21.19 2.98 -3.43
CA ILE A 120 20.99 1.58 -3.04
C ILE A 120 20.88 1.48 -1.50
N LYS A 121 21.71 2.23 -0.77
CA LYS A 121 21.69 2.27 0.71
C LYS A 121 20.35 2.78 1.25
N ALA A 122 19.75 3.78 0.62
CA ALA A 122 18.42 4.29 1.01
C ALA A 122 17.32 3.26 0.74
N LYS A 123 17.36 2.58 -0.41
CA LYS A 123 16.43 1.48 -0.74
C LYS A 123 16.52 0.34 0.29
N PHE A 124 17.73 -0.09 0.67
CA PHE A 124 17.93 -1.10 1.72
C PHE A 124 17.39 -0.66 3.08
N ARG A 125 17.59 0.61 3.47
CA ARG A 125 17.03 1.15 4.72
C ARG A 125 15.50 1.04 4.76
N LEU A 126 14.82 1.40 3.66
CA LEU A 126 13.37 1.29 3.54
C LEU A 126 12.90 -0.17 3.63
N ILE A 127 13.61 -1.10 2.99
CA ILE A 127 13.30 -2.53 3.07
C ILE A 127 13.38 -3.01 4.52
N ILE A 128 14.48 -2.73 5.22
CA ILE A 128 14.68 -3.13 6.62
C ILE A 128 13.59 -2.52 7.53
N GLN A 129 13.27 -1.25 7.34
CA GLN A 129 12.22 -0.56 8.10
C GLN A 129 10.85 -1.21 7.89
N THR A 130 10.49 -1.48 6.65
CA THR A 130 9.24 -2.15 6.33
C THR A 130 9.19 -3.58 6.86
N LEU A 131 10.29 -4.34 6.78
CA LEU A 131 10.39 -5.69 7.36
C LEU A 131 10.22 -5.68 8.88
N LYS A 132 10.85 -4.72 9.58
CA LYS A 132 10.65 -4.55 11.02
C LYS A 132 9.19 -4.28 11.37
N CYS A 133 8.53 -3.41 10.60
CA CYS A 133 7.09 -3.14 10.76
C CYS A 133 6.25 -4.41 10.53
N ILE A 134 6.50 -5.15 9.46
CA ILE A 134 5.80 -6.40 9.13
C ILE A 134 5.93 -7.42 10.28
N LEU A 135 7.15 -7.61 10.81
CA LEU A 135 7.40 -8.54 11.91
C LEU A 135 6.72 -8.11 13.21
N ALA A 136 6.76 -6.80 13.52
CA ALA A 136 6.07 -6.24 14.69
C ALA A 136 4.55 -6.44 14.57
N LEU A 137 3.97 -6.17 13.39
CA LEU A 137 2.57 -6.42 13.11
C LEU A 137 2.22 -7.91 13.29
N LYS A 138 3.02 -8.82 12.69
CA LYS A 138 2.78 -10.27 12.84
C LYS A 138 2.80 -10.71 14.29
N LYS A 139 3.70 -10.14 15.10
CA LYS A 139 3.80 -10.45 16.54
C LYS A 139 2.60 -9.94 17.32
N SER A 140 2.13 -8.72 17.05
CA SER A 140 0.97 -8.13 17.73
C SER A 140 -0.35 -8.86 17.41
N PHE A 141 -0.41 -9.59 16.29
CA PHE A 141 -1.60 -10.32 15.85
C PHE A 141 -1.62 -11.81 16.24
N LYS A 142 -0.49 -12.37 16.65
CA LYS A 142 -0.45 -13.74 17.23
C LYS A 142 -0.92 -13.79 18.68
N VAL A 143 -1.15 -12.63 19.31
CA VAL A 143 -1.52 -12.50 20.73
C VAL A 143 -3.04 -12.40 20.95
N LYS A 144 -3.83 -12.69 19.90
CA LYS A 144 -5.31 -12.76 20.05
C LYS A 144 -5.80 -14.20 19.93
#